data_e42a3a315b9e95618c0da38da3435001
#
_entry.id   e42a3a315b9e95618c0da38da3435001
#
_cell.length_a   1.000
_cell.length_b   1.000
_cell.length_c   1.000
_cell.angle_alpha   90.00
_cell.angle_beta   90.00
_cell.angle_gamma   90.00
#
_symmetry.space_group_name_H-M   'P 1'
#
loop_
_entity.id
_entity.type
_entity.pdbx_description
1 polymer ?
#
loop_
_entity_poly.entity_id
_entity_poly.type
_entity_poly.pdbx_seq_one_letter_code
_entity_poly.pdbx_strand_id
1 'polypeptide(L)'
;MVGQINRGSLLGEHIFRLSKNPEIKVIVEIGTWNGMGSTKCIYDGIIQGLKKEHLVLSIECNLTRHKEALTNLISLRNFNLIHGTIVSIDEMEAIKGKFNLTTTSQPWWAEDVTQIKSAPYILDQIPEKIDLLILDGGEFTSHLEFEKLWNRTRFIVLDDTDNTKSVKSYESREFILSHPDNFKIIEDNLQDRNGFLVCENITKA
;
A
#
# COMPACT_ATOMS: atom_id res chain seq x y z
N MET A 1 -9.95 16.25 4.68
CA MET A 1 -8.50 16.51 4.44
C MET A 1 -8.12 15.67 3.23
N VAL A 2 -7.43 16.23 2.26
CA VAL A 2 -6.94 15.48 1.07
C VAL A 2 -5.65 14.78 1.47
N GLY A 3 -5.47 13.52 1.06
CA GLY A 3 -4.24 12.76 1.30
C GLY A 3 -3.02 13.39 0.61
N GLN A 4 -1.84 13.02 1.06
CA GLN A 4 -0.58 13.49 0.44
C GLN A 4 -0.43 12.93 -0.97
N ILE A 5 -0.80 11.66 -1.19
CA ILE A 5 -0.91 11.04 -2.51
C ILE A 5 -2.24 11.49 -3.12
N ASN A 6 -2.19 12.20 -4.24
CA ASN A 6 -3.38 12.66 -4.96
C ASN A 6 -3.08 12.80 -6.45
N ARG A 7 -4.12 13.09 -7.27
CA ARG A 7 -3.98 13.24 -8.74
C ARG A 7 -3.02 14.36 -9.18
N GLY A 8 -2.58 15.22 -8.30
CA GLY A 8 -1.58 16.26 -8.57
C GLY A 8 -0.15 15.85 -8.18
N SER A 9 0.04 14.71 -7.51
CA SER A 9 1.36 14.17 -7.14
C SER A 9 1.85 13.17 -8.19
N LEU A 10 3.18 13.04 -8.36
CA LEU A 10 3.77 12.07 -9.29
C LEU A 10 3.31 10.65 -8.97
N LEU A 11 3.40 10.23 -7.71
CA LEU A 11 2.97 8.91 -7.28
C LEU A 11 1.47 8.66 -7.53
N GLY A 12 0.63 9.65 -7.23
CA GLY A 12 -0.81 9.56 -7.48
C GLY A 12 -1.15 9.40 -8.95
N GLU A 13 -0.36 10.02 -9.85
CA GLU A 13 -0.52 9.88 -11.29
C GLU A 13 -0.12 8.48 -11.79
N HIS A 14 0.95 7.86 -11.22
CA HIS A 14 1.29 6.46 -11.49
C HIS A 14 0.16 5.52 -11.07
N ILE A 15 -0.33 5.65 -9.85
CA ILE A 15 -1.44 4.84 -9.33
C ILE A 15 -2.67 4.96 -10.24
N PHE A 16 -3.03 6.19 -10.62
CA PHE A 16 -4.14 6.43 -11.52
C PHE A 16 -3.95 5.76 -12.88
N ARG A 17 -2.78 5.91 -13.53
CA ARG A 17 -2.51 5.33 -14.86
C ARG A 17 -2.54 3.81 -14.83
N LEU A 18 -1.91 3.19 -13.82
CA LEU A 18 -1.96 1.75 -13.62
C LEU A 18 -3.41 1.29 -13.39
N SER A 19 -4.14 1.96 -12.49
CA SER A 19 -5.53 1.62 -12.21
C SER A 19 -6.46 1.82 -13.41
N LYS A 20 -6.14 2.73 -14.33
CA LYS A 20 -6.88 2.95 -15.58
C LYS A 20 -6.61 1.87 -16.64
N ASN A 21 -5.45 1.21 -16.58
CA ASN A 21 -5.06 0.19 -17.57
C ASN A 21 -6.04 -1.00 -17.53
N PRO A 22 -6.68 -1.40 -18.66
CA PRO A 22 -7.65 -2.49 -18.70
C PRO A 22 -7.07 -3.86 -18.37
N GLU A 23 -5.76 -4.05 -18.46
CA GLU A 23 -5.07 -5.30 -18.09
C GLU A 23 -4.96 -5.48 -16.57
N ILE A 24 -5.00 -4.40 -15.79
CA ILE A 24 -4.95 -4.43 -14.33
C ILE A 24 -6.35 -4.69 -13.79
N LYS A 25 -6.63 -5.91 -13.35
CA LYS A 25 -7.95 -6.32 -12.87
C LYS A 25 -8.04 -6.45 -11.36
N VAL A 26 -6.99 -6.96 -10.73
CA VAL A 26 -6.93 -7.18 -9.28
C VAL A 26 -5.98 -6.17 -8.64
N ILE A 27 -6.54 -5.28 -7.82
CA ILE A 27 -5.80 -4.23 -7.12
C ILE A 27 -5.93 -4.47 -5.62
N VAL A 28 -4.79 -4.50 -4.93
CA VAL A 28 -4.71 -4.55 -3.46
C VAL A 28 -3.99 -3.30 -2.98
N GLU A 29 -4.58 -2.60 -2.06
CA GLU A 29 -4.01 -1.44 -1.38
C GLU A 29 -3.97 -1.71 0.11
N ILE A 30 -2.81 -1.47 0.75
CA ILE A 30 -2.67 -1.44 2.20
C ILE A 30 -2.45 0.01 2.61
N GLY A 31 -3.33 0.53 3.48
CA GLY A 31 -3.30 1.94 3.90
C GLY A 31 -4.31 2.80 3.16
N THR A 32 -5.59 2.51 3.33
CA THR A 32 -6.71 3.32 2.77
C THR A 32 -6.77 4.72 3.37
N TRP A 33 -6.37 4.86 4.66
CA TRP A 33 -6.60 6.05 5.46
C TRP A 33 -8.07 6.49 5.37
N ASN A 34 -8.35 7.76 5.03
CA ASN A 34 -9.72 8.25 4.86
C ASN A 34 -10.29 8.11 3.44
N GLY A 35 -9.60 7.39 2.55
CA GLY A 35 -10.00 7.15 1.16
C GLY A 35 -9.74 8.29 0.19
N MET A 36 -9.22 9.43 0.63
CA MET A 36 -9.02 10.63 -0.21
C MET A 36 -7.57 10.82 -0.67
N GLY A 37 -6.78 9.74 -0.58
CA GLY A 37 -5.39 9.66 -1.03
C GLY A 37 -5.21 8.75 -2.25
N SER A 38 -4.32 7.78 -2.12
CA SER A 38 -4.05 6.71 -3.11
C SER A 38 -5.33 5.99 -3.54
N THR A 39 -6.22 5.67 -2.61
CA THR A 39 -7.53 5.04 -2.87
C THR A 39 -8.36 5.85 -3.86
N LYS A 40 -8.37 7.19 -3.74
CA LYS A 40 -9.08 8.07 -4.70
C LYS A 40 -8.44 8.03 -6.09
N CYS A 41 -7.11 7.88 -6.18
CA CYS A 41 -6.42 7.73 -7.46
C CYS A 41 -6.80 6.41 -8.15
N ILE A 42 -6.91 5.30 -7.38
CA ILE A 42 -7.40 4.01 -7.87
C ILE A 42 -8.83 4.16 -8.40
N TYR A 43 -9.71 4.72 -7.56
CA TYR A 43 -11.11 4.94 -7.88
C TYR A 43 -11.30 5.72 -9.20
N ASP A 44 -10.60 6.84 -9.35
CA ASP A 44 -10.67 7.68 -10.54
C ASP A 44 -10.13 6.95 -11.79
N GLY A 45 -9.08 6.13 -11.61
CA GLY A 45 -8.53 5.31 -12.69
C GLY A 45 -9.54 4.30 -13.21
N ILE A 46 -10.23 3.59 -12.32
CA ILE A 46 -11.25 2.61 -12.67
C ILE A 46 -12.42 3.27 -13.40
N ILE A 47 -12.94 4.39 -12.88
CA ILE A 47 -14.05 5.11 -13.50
C ILE A 47 -13.67 5.61 -14.89
N GLN A 48 -12.53 6.30 -15.03
CA GLN A 48 -12.09 6.85 -16.32
C GLN A 48 -11.66 5.76 -17.31
N GLY A 49 -11.20 4.61 -16.82
CA GLY A 49 -10.90 3.43 -17.65
C GLY A 49 -12.14 2.68 -18.13
N LEU A 50 -13.36 3.06 -17.64
CA LEU A 50 -14.62 2.38 -17.91
C LEU A 50 -14.54 0.85 -17.67
N LYS A 51 -13.79 0.47 -16.62
CA LYS A 51 -13.54 -0.93 -16.29
C LYS A 51 -14.82 -1.63 -15.85
N LYS A 52 -15.21 -2.66 -16.57
CA LYS A 52 -16.35 -3.52 -16.22
C LYS A 52 -15.97 -4.66 -15.30
N GLU A 53 -14.74 -5.16 -15.46
CA GLU A 53 -14.18 -6.28 -14.68
C GLU A 53 -12.98 -5.78 -13.87
N HIS A 54 -13.17 -5.66 -12.57
CA HIS A 54 -12.12 -5.35 -11.61
C HIS A 54 -12.51 -5.87 -10.24
N LEU A 55 -11.50 -6.09 -9.42
CA LEU A 55 -11.61 -6.34 -7.97
C LEU A 55 -10.62 -5.42 -7.27
N VAL A 56 -11.09 -4.58 -6.37
CA VAL A 56 -10.24 -3.76 -5.49
C VAL A 56 -10.47 -4.20 -4.06
N LEU A 57 -9.39 -4.47 -3.35
CA LEU A 57 -9.34 -4.59 -1.91
C LEU A 57 -8.47 -3.47 -1.37
N SER A 58 -9.07 -2.48 -0.73
CA SER A 58 -8.40 -1.38 -0.05
C SER A 58 -8.55 -1.60 1.45
N ILE A 59 -7.42 -1.79 2.14
CA ILE A 59 -7.36 -2.31 3.51
C ILE A 59 -6.88 -1.22 4.45
N GLU A 60 -7.60 -1.06 5.57
CA GLU A 60 -7.29 -0.09 6.61
C GLU A 60 -7.37 -0.76 7.99
N CYS A 61 -6.27 -0.69 8.75
CA CYS A 61 -6.22 -1.27 10.09
C CYS A 61 -6.85 -0.37 11.16
N ASN A 62 -6.92 0.94 10.94
CA ASN A 62 -7.58 1.87 11.83
C ASN A 62 -9.08 1.95 11.57
N LEU A 63 -9.89 1.43 12.49
CA LEU A 63 -11.36 1.38 12.35
C LEU A 63 -11.99 2.77 12.11
N THR A 64 -11.44 3.83 12.72
CA THR A 64 -11.97 5.19 12.54
C THR A 64 -11.71 5.69 11.14
N ARG A 65 -10.50 5.49 10.61
CA ARG A 65 -10.12 5.84 9.24
C ARG A 65 -10.90 5.04 8.21
N HIS A 66 -11.09 3.74 8.45
CA HIS A 66 -11.94 2.90 7.60
C HIS A 66 -13.37 3.45 7.50
N LYS A 67 -13.99 3.86 8.64
CA LYS A 67 -15.33 4.46 8.63
C LYS A 67 -15.37 5.80 7.89
N GLU A 68 -14.33 6.63 8.02
CA GLU A 68 -14.19 7.86 7.25
C GLU A 68 -14.13 7.56 5.74
N ALA A 69 -13.33 6.56 5.32
CA ALA A 69 -13.21 6.15 3.92
C ALA A 69 -14.56 5.68 3.35
N LEU A 70 -15.31 4.87 4.08
CA LEU A 70 -16.66 4.45 3.69
C LEU A 70 -17.63 5.64 3.48
N THR A 71 -17.42 6.73 4.20
CA THR A 71 -18.23 7.94 4.07
C THR A 71 -17.81 8.79 2.88
N ASN A 72 -16.50 8.84 2.61
CA ASN A 72 -15.93 9.71 1.57
C ASN A 72 -16.01 9.13 0.16
N LEU A 73 -16.07 7.80 0.03
CA LEU A 73 -16.12 7.13 -1.26
C LEU A 73 -17.51 6.56 -1.54
N ILE A 74 -18.04 6.94 -2.70
CA ILE A 74 -19.29 6.34 -3.19
C ILE A 74 -19.00 4.88 -3.53
N SER A 75 -19.88 3.98 -3.10
CA SER A 75 -19.75 2.56 -3.37
C SER A 75 -19.68 2.27 -4.87
N LEU A 76 -18.60 1.63 -5.28
CA LEU A 76 -18.44 1.01 -6.58
C LEU A 76 -18.57 -0.50 -6.46
N ARG A 77 -19.18 -1.12 -7.45
CA ARG A 77 -19.23 -2.58 -7.51
C ARG A 77 -17.81 -3.16 -7.58
N ASN A 78 -17.52 -4.17 -6.76
CA ASN A 78 -16.22 -4.82 -6.65
C ASN A 78 -15.06 -3.91 -6.17
N PHE A 79 -15.39 -2.80 -5.52
CA PHE A 79 -14.45 -1.94 -4.81
C PHE A 79 -14.72 -2.08 -3.31
N ASN A 80 -13.90 -2.90 -2.64
CA ASN A 80 -14.11 -3.28 -1.25
C ASN A 80 -13.15 -2.51 -0.34
N LEU A 81 -13.72 -1.69 0.53
CA LEU A 81 -13.00 -1.08 1.65
C LEU A 81 -13.09 -2.05 2.84
N ILE A 82 -11.96 -2.53 3.34
CA ILE A 82 -11.90 -3.59 4.33
C ILE A 82 -11.20 -3.09 5.59
N HIS A 83 -11.86 -3.23 6.75
CA HIS A 83 -11.18 -3.07 8.04
C HIS A 83 -10.40 -4.34 8.34
N GLY A 84 -9.07 -4.26 8.43
CA GLY A 84 -8.23 -5.43 8.66
C GLY A 84 -6.73 -5.16 8.60
N THR A 85 -5.98 -6.20 8.89
CA THR A 85 -4.52 -6.25 8.77
C THR A 85 -4.09 -7.61 8.20
N ILE A 86 -2.94 -7.63 7.52
CA ILE A 86 -2.28 -8.87 7.07
C ILE A 86 -1.00 -9.17 7.86
N VAL A 87 -0.69 -8.37 8.86
CA VAL A 87 0.42 -8.57 9.81
C VAL A 87 -0.15 -8.95 11.16
N SER A 88 0.36 -10.04 11.74
CA SER A 88 -0.04 -10.46 13.08
C SER A 88 0.72 -9.68 14.15
N ILE A 89 0.19 -9.69 15.38
CA ILE A 89 0.87 -9.05 16.49
C ILE A 89 2.21 -9.72 16.82
N ASP A 90 2.31 -11.04 16.67
CA ASP A 90 3.55 -11.80 16.93
C ASP A 90 4.65 -11.42 15.93
N GLU A 91 4.29 -11.23 14.64
CA GLU A 91 5.21 -10.74 13.60
C GLU A 91 5.69 -9.32 13.91
N MET A 92 4.78 -8.44 14.31
CA MET A 92 5.10 -7.08 14.69
C MET A 92 6.07 -7.04 15.89
N GLU A 93 5.79 -7.79 16.96
CA GLU A 93 6.66 -7.87 18.14
C GLU A 93 8.04 -8.48 17.81
N ALA A 94 8.10 -9.44 16.90
CA ALA A 94 9.36 -10.08 16.48
C ALA A 94 10.33 -9.10 15.80
N ILE A 95 9.82 -8.07 15.10
CA ILE A 95 10.67 -7.08 14.42
C ILE A 95 11.06 -5.88 15.29
N LYS A 96 10.49 -5.75 16.50
CA LYS A 96 10.74 -4.59 17.39
C LYS A 96 12.22 -4.29 17.59
N GLY A 97 13.04 -5.32 17.75
CA GLY A 97 14.49 -5.20 17.96
C GLY A 97 15.27 -4.70 16.75
N LYS A 98 14.68 -4.67 15.55
CA LYS A 98 15.30 -4.11 14.34
C LYS A 98 15.34 -2.58 14.35
N PHE A 99 14.44 -1.92 15.10
CA PHE A 99 14.27 -0.47 15.09
C PHE A 99 14.86 0.18 16.33
N ASN A 100 15.65 1.23 16.11
CA ASN A 100 16.09 2.13 17.19
C ASN A 100 14.97 3.15 17.46
N LEU A 101 13.99 2.75 18.30
CA LEU A 101 12.83 3.59 18.60
C LEU A 101 13.26 4.82 19.43
N THR A 102 13.16 5.98 18.82
CA THR A 102 13.39 7.29 19.44
C THR A 102 12.14 7.79 20.14
N THR A 103 12.25 8.88 20.90
CA THR A 103 11.08 9.56 21.51
C THR A 103 10.05 9.99 20.46
N THR A 104 10.45 10.22 19.21
CA THR A 104 9.56 10.60 18.11
C THR A 104 8.88 9.38 17.47
N SER A 105 9.60 8.28 17.26
CA SER A 105 9.08 7.10 16.57
C SER A 105 8.37 6.11 17.49
N GLN A 106 8.64 6.15 18.80
CA GLN A 106 7.97 5.28 19.78
C GLN A 106 6.44 5.43 19.82
N PRO A 107 5.86 6.65 19.73
CA PRO A 107 4.41 6.79 19.59
C PRO A 107 3.84 6.14 18.33
N TRP A 108 4.53 6.24 17.19
CA TRP A 108 4.10 5.61 15.93
C TRP A 108 4.12 4.08 16.04
N TRP A 109 5.18 3.52 16.67
CA TRP A 109 5.21 2.09 16.99
C TRP A 109 4.02 1.65 17.84
N ALA A 110 3.73 2.39 18.91
CA ALA A 110 2.61 2.10 19.81
C ALA A 110 1.25 2.21 19.09
N GLU A 111 1.13 3.14 18.15
CA GLU A 111 -0.06 3.29 17.30
C GLU A 111 -0.22 2.07 16.39
N ASP A 112 0.81 1.68 15.62
CA ASP A 112 0.77 0.51 14.74
C ASP A 112 0.41 -0.76 15.52
N VAL A 113 1.05 -1.00 16.67
CA VAL A 113 0.73 -2.14 17.57
C VAL A 113 -0.73 -2.12 18.01
N THR A 114 -1.25 -0.94 18.38
CA THR A 114 -2.64 -0.81 18.83
C THR A 114 -3.62 -1.11 17.70
N GLN A 115 -3.34 -0.62 16.50
CA GLN A 115 -4.18 -0.84 15.32
C GLN A 115 -4.20 -2.32 14.94
N ILE A 116 -3.03 -2.97 14.85
CA ILE A 116 -2.92 -4.40 14.54
C ILE A 116 -3.67 -5.26 15.55
N LYS A 117 -3.54 -4.98 16.85
CA LYS A 117 -4.26 -5.70 17.91
C LYS A 117 -5.77 -5.61 17.78
N SER A 118 -6.29 -4.52 17.24
CA SER A 118 -7.73 -4.25 17.14
C SER A 118 -8.34 -4.64 15.79
N ALA A 119 -7.51 -4.79 14.75
CA ALA A 119 -7.97 -5.10 13.41
C ALA A 119 -8.11 -6.62 13.19
N PRO A 120 -9.13 -7.08 12.45
CA PRO A 120 -9.20 -8.48 12.02
C PRO A 120 -7.99 -8.86 11.14
N TYR A 121 -7.44 -10.05 11.36
CA TYR A 121 -6.41 -10.62 10.48
C TYR A 121 -7.09 -11.22 9.23
N ILE A 122 -6.68 -10.78 8.03
CA ILE A 122 -7.39 -11.06 6.79
C ILE A 122 -6.50 -11.55 5.64
N LEU A 123 -5.30 -12.07 5.91
CA LEU A 123 -4.37 -12.51 4.88
C LEU A 123 -4.96 -13.58 3.94
N ASP A 124 -5.82 -14.44 4.46
CA ASP A 124 -6.55 -15.48 3.72
C ASP A 124 -7.59 -14.94 2.74
N GLN A 125 -7.99 -13.65 2.89
CA GLN A 125 -8.90 -12.99 1.97
C GLN A 125 -8.19 -12.29 0.80
N ILE A 126 -6.85 -12.22 0.84
CA ILE A 126 -6.06 -11.58 -0.22
C ILE A 126 -5.92 -12.53 -1.41
N PRO A 127 -6.23 -12.07 -2.66
CA PRO A 127 -6.11 -12.89 -3.86
C PRO A 127 -4.72 -13.49 -4.07
N GLU A 128 -4.67 -14.70 -4.61
CA GLU A 128 -3.44 -15.39 -4.98
C GLU A 128 -2.65 -14.70 -6.12
N LYS A 129 -3.35 -13.94 -6.95
CA LYS A 129 -2.74 -13.13 -8.01
C LYS A 129 -3.17 -11.68 -7.86
N ILE A 130 -2.21 -10.78 -7.86
CA ILE A 130 -2.39 -9.35 -7.71
C ILE A 130 -1.77 -8.67 -8.93
N ASP A 131 -2.55 -7.89 -9.68
CA ASP A 131 -2.02 -7.13 -10.80
C ASP A 131 -1.32 -5.85 -10.32
N LEU A 132 -1.87 -5.19 -9.30
CA LEU A 132 -1.31 -3.97 -8.71
C LEU A 132 -1.41 -4.03 -7.18
N LEU A 133 -0.25 -3.92 -6.52
CA LEU A 133 -0.13 -3.76 -5.08
C LEU A 133 0.33 -2.34 -4.76
N ILE A 134 -0.36 -1.68 -3.84
CA ILE A 134 0.01 -0.36 -3.32
C ILE A 134 0.24 -0.51 -1.82
N LEU A 135 1.45 -0.15 -1.36
CA LEU A 135 1.85 -0.18 0.04
C LEU A 135 2.03 1.25 0.55
N ASP A 136 1.05 1.69 1.33
CA ASP A 136 0.99 3.00 2.01
C ASP A 136 0.44 2.82 3.45
N GLY A 137 0.71 1.66 4.07
CA GLY A 137 0.23 1.24 5.38
C GLY A 137 0.96 1.87 6.56
N GLY A 138 1.12 1.09 7.64
CA GLY A 138 1.79 1.51 8.87
C GLY A 138 3.29 1.76 8.71
N GLU A 139 3.86 2.57 9.59
CA GLU A 139 5.27 2.95 9.55
C GLU A 139 6.21 1.74 9.68
N PHE A 140 5.83 0.72 10.47
CA PHE A 140 6.68 -0.42 10.78
C PHE A 140 6.20 -1.74 10.17
N THR A 141 5.04 -1.76 9.50
CA THR A 141 4.44 -2.99 8.96
C THR A 141 4.67 -3.19 7.48
N SER A 142 4.95 -2.11 6.73
CA SER A 142 4.95 -2.13 5.26
C SER A 142 5.94 -3.14 4.67
N HIS A 143 7.10 -3.38 5.29
CA HIS A 143 8.03 -4.41 4.80
C HIS A 143 7.49 -5.83 5.04
N LEU A 144 6.85 -6.12 6.16
CA LEU A 144 6.19 -7.41 6.40
C LEU A 144 5.03 -7.66 5.42
N GLU A 145 4.29 -6.62 5.10
CA GLU A 145 3.22 -6.66 4.11
C GLU A 145 3.77 -6.96 2.72
N PHE A 146 4.89 -6.30 2.36
CA PHE A 146 5.62 -6.56 1.12
C PHE A 146 6.09 -8.01 1.04
N GLU A 147 6.73 -8.55 2.07
CA GLU A 147 7.24 -9.93 2.11
C GLU A 147 6.14 -10.97 1.83
N LYS A 148 4.91 -10.71 2.29
CA LYS A 148 3.76 -11.60 2.10
C LYS A 148 3.17 -11.54 0.69
N LEU A 149 3.32 -10.42 -0.03
CA LEU A 149 2.54 -10.14 -1.23
C LEU A 149 3.37 -10.01 -2.52
N TRP A 150 4.64 -9.60 -2.46
CA TRP A 150 5.43 -9.29 -3.65
C TRP A 150 5.53 -10.47 -4.64
N ASN A 151 5.65 -11.70 -4.14
CA ASN A 151 5.85 -12.91 -4.94
C ASN A 151 4.61 -13.36 -5.72
N ARG A 152 3.47 -12.72 -5.52
CA ARG A 152 2.21 -12.94 -6.25
C ARG A 152 1.67 -11.68 -6.93
N THR A 153 2.51 -10.64 -7.02
CA THR A 153 2.16 -9.31 -7.52
C THR A 153 2.93 -8.99 -8.79
N ARG A 154 2.23 -8.42 -9.81
CA ARG A 154 2.84 -7.93 -11.05
C ARG A 154 3.39 -6.51 -10.91
N PHE A 155 2.56 -5.52 -10.57
CA PHE A 155 3.01 -4.14 -10.35
C PHE A 155 3.01 -3.80 -8.87
N ILE A 156 4.09 -3.18 -8.41
CA ILE A 156 4.27 -2.78 -7.01
C ILE A 156 4.52 -1.28 -6.93
N VAL A 157 3.81 -0.64 -6.03
CA VAL A 157 3.93 0.78 -5.67
C VAL A 157 4.24 0.87 -4.18
N LEU A 158 5.37 1.49 -3.85
CA LEU A 158 5.81 1.76 -2.50
C LEU A 158 5.79 3.26 -2.24
N ASP A 159 5.17 3.70 -1.15
CA ASP A 159 5.27 5.07 -0.63
C ASP A 159 6.29 5.13 0.52
N ASP A 160 6.83 6.33 0.79
CA ASP A 160 7.75 6.61 1.89
C ASP A 160 9.01 5.71 1.88
N THR A 161 9.78 5.75 0.78
CA THR A 161 10.96 4.89 0.53
C THR A 161 12.30 5.51 0.92
N ASP A 162 12.35 6.78 1.34
CA ASP A 162 13.57 7.47 1.76
C ASP A 162 13.88 7.20 3.25
N ASN A 163 14.91 6.40 3.53
CA ASN A 163 15.30 6.02 4.89
C ASN A 163 15.76 7.18 5.78
N THR A 164 16.01 8.35 5.22
CA THR A 164 16.34 9.55 5.99
C THR A 164 15.11 10.24 6.57
N LYS A 165 13.92 9.86 6.09
CA LYS A 165 12.63 10.48 6.43
C LYS A 165 11.64 9.49 7.06
N SER A 166 11.68 8.22 6.65
CA SER A 166 10.75 7.17 7.08
C SER A 166 11.44 5.80 7.07
N VAL A 167 11.02 4.90 7.93
CA VAL A 167 11.46 3.49 7.90
C VAL A 167 10.49 2.59 7.15
N LYS A 168 9.35 3.12 6.72
CA LYS A 168 8.17 2.43 6.23
C LYS A 168 8.45 1.44 5.10
N SER A 169 8.94 1.91 3.96
CA SER A 169 9.13 1.07 2.77
C SER A 169 10.58 0.96 2.31
N TYR A 170 11.55 1.46 3.11
CA TYR A 170 12.95 1.45 2.74
C TYR A 170 13.50 0.04 2.47
N GLU A 171 13.28 -0.92 3.39
CA GLU A 171 13.77 -2.29 3.23
C GLU A 171 13.17 -2.97 2.00
N SER A 172 11.90 -2.70 1.69
CA SER A 172 11.22 -3.21 0.49
C SER A 172 11.83 -2.63 -0.80
N ARG A 173 12.16 -1.33 -0.80
CA ARG A 173 12.86 -0.69 -1.89
C ARG A 173 14.23 -1.31 -2.12
N GLU A 174 15.04 -1.48 -1.07
CA GLU A 174 16.38 -2.10 -1.17
C GLU A 174 16.29 -3.54 -1.66
N PHE A 175 15.28 -4.30 -1.22
CA PHE A 175 15.02 -5.64 -1.75
C PHE A 175 14.78 -5.61 -3.27
N ILE A 176 13.90 -4.75 -3.75
CA ILE A 176 13.58 -4.61 -5.17
C ILE A 176 14.83 -4.23 -5.98
N LEU A 177 15.59 -3.23 -5.53
CA LEU A 177 16.79 -2.75 -6.23
C LEU A 177 17.92 -3.80 -6.27
N SER A 178 17.99 -4.67 -5.27
CA SER A 178 18.99 -5.76 -5.22
C SER A 178 18.62 -6.97 -6.09
N HIS A 179 17.42 -7.01 -6.69
CA HIS A 179 16.94 -8.11 -7.53
C HIS A 179 16.53 -7.63 -8.95
N PRO A 180 17.48 -7.07 -9.73
CA PRO A 180 17.16 -6.48 -11.06
C PRO A 180 16.66 -7.51 -12.08
N ASP A 181 16.95 -8.80 -11.87
CA ASP A 181 16.45 -9.88 -12.75
C ASP A 181 14.96 -10.17 -12.50
N ASN A 182 14.41 -9.74 -11.36
CA ASN A 182 13.01 -9.95 -11.01
C ASN A 182 12.17 -8.69 -11.23
N PHE A 183 12.78 -7.50 -11.13
CA PHE A 183 12.04 -6.24 -11.11
C PHE A 183 12.55 -5.26 -12.17
N LYS A 184 11.62 -4.77 -12.98
CA LYS A 184 11.84 -3.63 -13.88
C LYS A 184 11.37 -2.36 -13.19
N ILE A 185 12.31 -1.48 -12.85
CA ILE A 185 12.00 -0.18 -12.23
C ILE A 185 11.32 0.72 -13.28
N ILE A 186 10.15 1.25 -12.94
CA ILE A 186 9.41 2.24 -13.73
C ILE A 186 9.80 3.64 -13.26
N GLU A 187 9.77 3.87 -11.96
CA GLU A 187 10.28 5.10 -11.34
C GLU A 187 10.78 4.81 -9.91
N ASP A 188 11.93 5.36 -9.55
CA ASP A 188 12.49 5.40 -8.20
C ASP A 188 12.85 6.85 -7.89
N ASN A 189 12.09 7.50 -7.03
CA ASN A 189 12.16 8.94 -6.81
C ASN A 189 12.23 9.27 -5.32
N LEU A 190 13.43 9.66 -4.85
CA LEU A 190 13.66 10.08 -3.47
C LEU A 190 13.48 11.60 -3.26
N GLN A 191 13.21 12.37 -4.34
CA GLN A 191 13.09 13.82 -4.27
C GLN A 191 11.64 14.26 -4.01
N ASP A 192 10.66 13.45 -4.41
CA ASP A 192 9.24 13.74 -4.18
C ASP A 192 8.82 13.26 -2.80
N ARG A 193 8.40 14.17 -1.93
CA ARG A 193 7.91 13.90 -0.56
C ARG A 193 8.95 13.11 0.29
N ASN A 194 8.56 11.91 0.73
CA ASN A 194 9.40 10.96 1.47
C ASN A 194 9.93 9.84 0.57
N GLY A 195 9.93 10.06 -0.74
CA GLY A 195 10.35 9.06 -1.73
C GLY A 195 9.25 8.05 -2.07
N PHE A 196 9.34 7.50 -3.28
CA PHE A 196 8.48 6.41 -3.71
C PHE A 196 9.19 5.52 -4.75
N LEU A 197 8.70 4.30 -4.93
CA LEU A 197 9.14 3.40 -5.98
C LEU A 197 7.95 2.77 -6.68
N VAL A 198 8.02 2.70 -8.01
CA VAL A 198 7.08 1.97 -8.87
C VAL A 198 7.86 0.98 -9.71
N CYS A 199 7.49 -0.30 -9.68
CA CYS A 199 8.13 -1.33 -10.49
C CYS A 199 7.15 -2.37 -11.04
N GLU A 200 7.61 -3.11 -12.04
CA GLU A 200 6.96 -4.33 -12.54
C GLU A 200 7.80 -5.54 -12.13
N ASN A 201 7.16 -6.50 -11.47
CA ASN A 201 7.74 -7.82 -11.22
C ASN A 201 7.60 -8.65 -12.51
N ILE A 202 8.68 -8.73 -13.28
CA ILE A 202 8.69 -9.38 -14.61
C ILE A 202 8.58 -10.91 -14.55
N THR A 203 8.71 -11.50 -13.34
CA THR A 203 8.47 -12.95 -13.16
C THR A 203 6.97 -13.27 -13.07
N LYS A 204 6.10 -12.25 -13.01
CA LYS A 204 4.63 -12.35 -12.91
C LYS A 204 3.89 -11.66 -14.08
N ALA A 205 4.64 -11.19 -15.09
CA ALA A 205 4.10 -10.55 -16.30
C ALA A 205 3.34 -11.54 -17.21
#